data_e3e7ef9da794cb78146eeb3e7aeee228
#
_entry.id   e3e7ef9da794cb78146eeb3e7aeee228
#
_cell.length_a   1.000
_cell.length_b   1.000
_cell.length_c   1.000
_cell.angle_alpha   90.00
_cell.angle_beta   90.00
_cell.angle_gamma   90.00
#
_symmetry.space_group_name_H-M   'P 1'
#
loop_
_entity.id
_entity.type
_entity.pdbx_description
1 polymer ?
#
loop_
_entity_poly.entity_id
_entity_poly.type
_entity_poly.pdbx_seq_one_letter_code
_entity_poly.pdbx_strand_id
1 'polypeptide(L)'
;MLNTETIKNDLDVLVEAQEISVIYPNGAIGLRQASIQIFNHQITVLLGPSGAGKSTLLRALNLLVKPSAGKVKVKGMGTLTNGKNIRSHRRQTGMIFQQHQLIGRLTVLENVLMGRFGHYPIWRSIFALSKLERSWALECLDRVSLQHKALSRCDALSGGQQQRVGIARAIAQRPSLILADEPVASLDPAASLKILSMLRAICKQDHIPAVISLHQLEYARQIADRIIGLKNGEILFDGTPKELTDNVVGQIYGEIKSIDH
;
A
#
# COMPACT_ATOMS: atom_id res chain seq x y z
N MET A 1 -30.12 3.36 16.67
CA MET A 1 -29.34 3.95 15.56
C MET A 1 -28.18 4.73 16.20
N LEU A 2 -27.03 4.09 16.41
CA LEU A 2 -25.83 4.77 16.89
C LEU A 2 -25.19 5.48 15.68
N ASN A 3 -25.07 6.78 15.83
CA ASN A 3 -24.64 7.71 14.79
C ASN A 3 -23.28 7.33 14.22
N THR A 4 -23.20 7.02 12.93
CA THR A 4 -21.97 6.72 12.19
C THR A 4 -20.94 7.87 12.24
N GLU A 5 -21.39 9.09 12.53
CA GLU A 5 -20.52 10.25 12.71
C GLU A 5 -19.75 10.25 14.06
N THR A 6 -20.31 9.62 15.10
CA THR A 6 -19.67 9.58 16.43
C THR A 6 -18.47 8.65 16.48
N ILE A 7 -18.45 7.61 15.65
CA ILE A 7 -17.32 6.64 15.57
C ILE A 7 -16.12 7.22 14.79
N LYS A 8 -16.36 8.16 13.88
CA LYS A 8 -15.29 8.82 13.13
C LYS A 8 -14.42 9.78 13.95
N ASN A 9 -14.93 10.29 15.07
CA ASN A 9 -14.22 11.29 15.88
C ASN A 9 -13.15 10.73 16.83
N ASP A 10 -13.14 9.41 17.08
CA ASP A 10 -12.14 8.76 17.95
C ASP A 10 -10.98 8.09 17.18
N LEU A 11 -11.04 8.03 15.85
CA LEU A 11 -9.99 7.43 15.04
C LEU A 11 -8.88 8.45 14.76
N ASP A 12 -7.67 8.09 15.17
CA ASP A 12 -6.48 8.91 14.96
C ASP A 12 -6.06 8.95 13.49
N VAL A 13 -6.26 10.09 12.82
CA VAL A 13 -5.93 10.30 11.40
C VAL A 13 -4.43 10.43 11.22
N LEU A 14 -3.81 9.51 10.49
CA LEU A 14 -2.39 9.54 10.14
C LEU A 14 -2.13 10.37 8.87
N VAL A 15 -2.90 10.12 7.80
CA VAL A 15 -2.78 10.84 6.53
C VAL A 15 -4.15 11.28 6.07
N GLU A 16 -4.25 12.53 5.63
CA GLU A 16 -5.46 13.10 5.05
C GLU A 16 -5.16 13.67 3.67
N ALA A 17 -5.87 13.20 2.65
CA ALA A 17 -5.92 13.82 1.34
C ALA A 17 -7.22 14.60 1.21
N GLN A 18 -7.12 15.88 0.86
CA GLN A 18 -8.26 16.80 0.73
C GLN A 18 -8.40 17.24 -0.72
N GLU A 19 -9.52 16.85 -1.35
CA GLU A 19 -9.93 17.24 -2.71
C GLU A 19 -8.81 17.06 -3.75
N ILE A 20 -8.02 15.99 -3.63
CA ILE A 20 -6.92 15.76 -4.56
C ILE A 20 -7.43 15.39 -5.95
N SER A 21 -6.93 16.11 -6.94
CA SER A 21 -7.11 15.78 -8.36
C SER A 21 -5.76 15.46 -8.99
N VAL A 22 -5.74 14.50 -9.91
CA VAL A 22 -4.54 14.15 -10.67
C VAL A 22 -4.88 14.12 -12.14
N ILE A 23 -4.24 14.99 -12.90
CA ILE A 23 -4.30 15.03 -14.38
C ILE A 23 -2.88 14.76 -14.87
N TYR A 24 -2.73 13.72 -15.68
CA TYR A 24 -1.44 13.35 -16.26
C TYR A 24 -1.08 14.26 -17.45
N PRO A 25 0.21 14.36 -17.84
CA PRO A 25 0.63 15.22 -18.95
C PRO A 25 -0.04 14.93 -20.30
N ASN A 26 -0.51 13.69 -20.49
CA ASN A 26 -1.28 13.28 -21.69
C ASN A 26 -2.78 13.61 -21.60
N GLY A 27 -3.22 14.37 -20.60
CA GLY A 27 -4.61 14.74 -20.37
C GLY A 27 -5.45 13.68 -19.66
N ALA A 28 -4.92 12.49 -19.41
CA ALA A 28 -5.67 11.45 -18.68
C ALA A 28 -5.95 11.87 -17.23
N ILE A 29 -7.17 11.67 -16.78
CA ILE A 29 -7.60 11.99 -15.41
C ILE A 29 -7.43 10.74 -14.58
N GLY A 30 -6.56 10.83 -13.57
CA GLY A 30 -6.33 9.75 -12.61
C GLY A 30 -7.20 9.85 -11.36
N LEU A 31 -7.48 11.08 -10.89
CA LEU A 31 -8.36 11.36 -9.74
C LEU A 31 -9.16 12.63 -9.96
N ARG A 32 -10.40 12.65 -9.43
CA ARG A 32 -11.34 13.77 -9.45
C ARG A 32 -11.74 14.13 -8.02
N GLN A 33 -11.15 15.18 -7.46
CA GLN A 33 -11.49 15.73 -6.13
C GLN A 33 -11.64 14.67 -5.03
N ALA A 34 -10.78 13.64 -5.05
CA ALA A 34 -10.85 12.57 -4.08
C ALA A 34 -10.42 13.06 -2.69
N SER A 35 -11.26 12.83 -1.69
CA SER A 35 -10.95 13.10 -0.27
C SER A 35 -10.94 11.80 0.52
N ILE A 36 -9.88 11.55 1.27
CA ILE A 36 -9.69 10.32 2.05
C ILE A 36 -8.88 10.60 3.31
N GLN A 37 -9.25 9.92 4.39
CA GLN A 37 -8.50 9.87 5.63
C GLN A 37 -7.98 8.45 5.86
N ILE A 38 -6.72 8.30 6.21
CA ILE A 38 -6.10 7.03 6.60
C ILE A 38 -5.90 7.08 8.11
N PHE A 39 -6.48 6.10 8.79
CA PHE A 39 -6.47 6.01 10.25
C PHE A 39 -5.37 5.06 10.73
N ASN A 40 -4.83 5.34 11.91
CA ASN A 40 -3.89 4.44 12.58
C ASN A 40 -4.53 3.07 12.84
N HIS A 41 -3.71 2.03 12.86
CA HIS A 41 -4.09 0.64 13.19
C HIS A 41 -5.16 0.01 12.27
N GLN A 42 -5.50 0.65 11.14
CA GLN A 42 -6.53 0.20 10.22
C GLN A 42 -5.95 -0.27 8.89
N ILE A 43 -6.49 -1.37 8.37
CA ILE A 43 -6.23 -1.84 7.01
C ILE A 43 -7.36 -1.37 6.12
N THR A 44 -7.04 -0.41 5.26
CA THR A 44 -7.96 0.14 4.26
C THR A 44 -7.70 -0.52 2.92
N VAL A 45 -8.72 -1.06 2.28
CA VAL A 45 -8.63 -1.62 0.93
C VAL A 45 -9.26 -0.66 -0.07
N LEU A 46 -8.50 -0.32 -1.12
CA LEU A 46 -9.02 0.40 -2.30
C LEU A 46 -9.54 -0.64 -3.30
N LEU A 47 -10.83 -0.59 -3.57
CA LEU A 47 -11.54 -1.51 -4.45
C LEU A 47 -12.05 -0.78 -5.70
N GLY A 48 -12.05 -1.44 -6.85
CA GLY A 48 -12.58 -0.88 -8.10
C GLY A 48 -11.96 -1.51 -9.34
N PRO A 49 -12.55 -1.28 -10.53
CA PRO A 49 -12.07 -1.83 -11.79
C PRO A 49 -10.67 -1.31 -12.16
N SER A 50 -10.07 -1.90 -13.19
CA SER A 50 -8.84 -1.38 -13.78
C SER A 50 -9.08 0.05 -14.28
N GLY A 51 -8.12 0.95 -14.05
CA GLY A 51 -8.26 2.37 -14.41
C GLY A 51 -9.12 3.21 -13.45
N ALA A 52 -9.68 2.65 -12.37
CA ALA A 52 -10.51 3.41 -11.42
C ALA A 52 -9.77 4.52 -10.64
N GLY A 53 -8.43 4.56 -10.70
CA GLY A 53 -7.62 5.57 -10.00
C GLY A 53 -6.92 5.05 -8.73
N LYS A 54 -7.04 3.75 -8.38
CA LYS A 54 -6.46 3.16 -7.16
C LYS A 54 -4.95 3.39 -7.02
N SER A 55 -4.17 3.00 -8.04
CA SER A 55 -2.71 3.20 -8.06
C SER A 55 -2.34 4.68 -8.07
N THR A 56 -3.13 5.53 -8.72
CA THR A 56 -2.94 6.98 -8.71
C THR A 56 -3.14 7.53 -7.30
N LEU A 57 -4.18 7.08 -6.58
CA LEU A 57 -4.44 7.49 -5.20
C LEU A 57 -3.30 7.07 -4.27
N LEU A 58 -2.86 5.81 -4.33
CA LEU A 58 -1.71 5.33 -3.54
C LEU A 58 -0.44 6.16 -3.80
N ARG A 59 -0.14 6.43 -5.07
CA ARG A 59 1.03 7.23 -5.45
C ARG A 59 0.89 8.70 -5.05
N ALA A 60 -0.33 9.26 -5.07
CA ALA A 60 -0.59 10.61 -4.61
C ALA A 60 -0.46 10.74 -3.09
N LEU A 61 -0.94 9.75 -2.32
CA LEU A 61 -0.76 9.71 -0.85
C LEU A 61 0.73 9.74 -0.46
N ASN A 62 1.61 9.14 -1.25
CA ASN A 62 3.07 9.16 -1.04
C ASN A 62 3.79 10.26 -1.85
N LEU A 63 3.03 11.17 -2.48
CA LEU A 63 3.57 12.22 -3.37
C LEU A 63 4.53 11.69 -4.46
N LEU A 64 4.45 10.42 -4.85
CA LEU A 64 5.14 9.88 -6.04
C LEU A 64 4.52 10.43 -7.33
N VAL A 65 3.21 10.71 -7.29
CA VAL A 65 2.50 11.54 -8.26
C VAL A 65 2.05 12.79 -7.53
N LYS A 66 2.43 13.95 -8.05
CA LYS A 66 2.03 15.25 -7.46
C LYS A 66 0.59 15.53 -7.87
N PRO A 67 -0.33 15.78 -6.92
CA PRO A 67 -1.67 16.24 -7.23
C PRO A 67 -1.65 17.54 -8.04
N SER A 68 -2.54 17.64 -9.03
CA SER A 68 -2.77 18.87 -9.82
C SER A 68 -3.56 19.91 -9.02
N ALA A 69 -4.41 19.44 -8.09
CA ALA A 69 -5.15 20.27 -7.12
C ALA A 69 -5.34 19.50 -5.82
N GLY A 70 -5.73 20.20 -4.76
CA GLY A 70 -5.89 19.65 -3.43
C GLY A 70 -4.57 19.53 -2.66
N LYS A 71 -4.59 18.85 -1.52
CA LYS A 71 -3.41 18.71 -0.66
C LYS A 71 -3.42 17.41 0.13
N VAL A 72 -2.22 16.95 0.50
CA VAL A 72 -2.01 15.81 1.39
C VAL A 72 -1.40 16.33 2.69
N LYS A 73 -2.01 16.01 3.82
CA LYS A 73 -1.54 16.31 5.16
C LYS A 73 -1.13 15.03 5.86
N VAL A 74 -0.10 15.09 6.68
CA VAL A 74 0.38 13.97 7.50
C VAL A 74 0.49 14.43 8.95
N LYS A 75 0.01 13.60 9.87
CA LYS A 75 0.10 13.85 11.30
C LYS A 75 1.55 14.16 11.70
N GLY A 76 1.76 15.24 12.45
CA GLY A 76 3.10 15.68 12.88
C GLY A 76 3.97 16.35 11.81
N MET A 77 3.58 16.31 10.51
CA MET A 77 4.34 16.97 9.43
C MET A 77 3.56 18.11 8.76
N GLY A 78 2.24 18.19 8.97
CA GLY A 78 1.37 19.15 8.31
C GLY A 78 1.18 18.85 6.82
N THR A 79 0.89 19.89 6.03
CA THR A 79 0.73 19.74 4.57
C THR A 79 2.08 19.47 3.90
N LEU A 80 2.10 18.44 3.03
CA LEU A 80 3.30 18.02 2.30
C LEU A 80 3.58 18.93 1.10
N THR A 81 4.17 20.08 1.33
CA THR A 81 4.51 21.08 0.28
C THR A 81 6.00 21.21 0.03
N ASN A 82 6.84 21.01 1.04
CA ASN A 82 8.28 21.15 0.94
C ASN A 82 8.99 19.79 0.81
N GLY A 83 10.14 19.79 0.12
CA GLY A 83 10.91 18.59 -0.15
C GLY A 83 11.43 17.85 1.09
N LYS A 84 11.62 18.57 2.23
CA LYS A 84 12.06 17.96 3.50
C LYS A 84 10.94 17.07 4.08
N ASN A 85 9.72 17.61 4.17
CA ASN A 85 8.57 16.87 4.71
C ASN A 85 8.17 15.70 3.78
N ILE A 86 8.19 15.91 2.45
CA ILE A 86 7.93 14.85 1.47
C ILE A 86 8.96 13.72 1.61
N ARG A 87 10.25 14.04 1.75
CA ARG A 87 11.31 13.04 1.94
C ARG A 87 11.14 12.31 3.28
N SER A 88 10.78 13.03 4.35
CA SER A 88 10.51 12.44 5.67
C SER A 88 9.32 11.48 5.60
N HIS A 89 8.21 11.89 4.98
CA HIS A 89 7.05 11.04 4.80
C HIS A 89 7.38 9.76 4.01
N ARG A 90 8.08 9.87 2.88
CA ARG A 90 8.50 8.71 2.07
C ARG A 90 9.43 7.75 2.82
N ARG A 91 10.25 8.24 3.75
CA ARG A 91 11.09 7.39 4.61
C ARG A 91 10.26 6.59 5.61
N GLN A 92 9.10 7.10 5.99
CA GLN A 92 8.19 6.48 6.94
C GLN A 92 7.06 5.71 6.25
N THR A 93 7.05 5.65 4.92
CA THR A 93 6.03 4.94 4.13
C THR A 93 6.66 3.79 3.37
N GLY A 94 6.33 2.57 3.76
CA GLY A 94 6.72 1.36 3.03
C GLY A 94 5.84 1.19 1.78
N MET A 95 6.47 1.13 0.60
CA MET A 95 5.74 0.93 -0.65
C MET A 95 5.96 -0.48 -1.18
N ILE A 96 4.87 -1.21 -1.44
CA ILE A 96 4.85 -2.51 -2.10
C ILE A 96 4.26 -2.30 -3.48
N PHE A 97 5.02 -2.63 -4.52
CA PHE A 97 4.64 -2.39 -5.92
C PHE A 97 4.13 -3.67 -6.57
N GLN A 98 3.24 -3.54 -7.54
CA GLN A 98 2.69 -4.63 -8.35
C GLN A 98 3.80 -5.44 -9.05
N GLN A 99 4.75 -4.77 -9.68
CA GLN A 99 5.94 -5.38 -10.27
C GLN A 99 7.09 -5.33 -9.26
N HIS A 100 7.14 -6.10 -8.28
CA HIS A 100 8.08 -6.23 -7.14
C HIS A 100 9.24 -5.22 -7.09
N GLN A 101 9.69 -4.67 -8.23
CA GLN A 101 10.80 -3.71 -8.41
C GLN A 101 12.06 -4.15 -7.64
N LEU A 102 12.38 -5.44 -7.73
CA LEU A 102 13.60 -6.02 -7.20
C LEU A 102 14.72 -5.91 -8.22
N ILE A 103 15.95 -5.76 -7.72
CA ILE A 103 17.13 -5.87 -8.56
C ILE A 103 17.50 -7.35 -8.66
N GLY A 104 17.17 -8.00 -9.76
CA GLY A 104 17.28 -9.44 -9.95
C GLY A 104 18.68 -10.00 -9.67
N ARG A 105 19.74 -9.30 -10.10
CA ARG A 105 21.14 -9.68 -9.89
C ARG A 105 21.63 -9.60 -8.45
N LEU A 106 20.94 -8.86 -7.58
CA LEU A 106 21.25 -8.79 -6.17
C LEU A 106 20.64 -9.95 -5.40
N THR A 107 21.24 -10.27 -4.26
CA THR A 107 20.68 -11.25 -3.33
C THR A 107 19.37 -10.75 -2.69
N VAL A 108 18.62 -11.69 -2.12
CA VAL A 108 17.41 -11.41 -1.35
C VAL A 108 17.71 -10.45 -0.20
N LEU A 109 18.77 -10.72 0.55
CA LEU A 109 19.21 -9.86 1.66
C LEU A 109 19.55 -8.46 1.21
N GLU A 110 20.31 -8.30 0.11
CA GLU A 110 20.68 -6.99 -0.43
C GLU A 110 19.44 -6.20 -0.87
N ASN A 111 18.46 -6.85 -1.52
CA ASN A 111 17.20 -6.20 -1.87
C ASN A 111 16.43 -5.70 -0.65
N VAL A 112 16.37 -6.47 0.44
CA VAL A 112 15.71 -6.05 1.68
C VAL A 112 16.46 -4.90 2.34
N LEU A 113 17.80 -4.94 2.36
CA LEU A 113 18.66 -3.88 2.90
C LEU A 113 18.46 -2.53 2.17
N MET A 114 18.08 -2.54 0.88
CA MET A 114 17.76 -1.31 0.15
C MET A 114 16.62 -0.52 0.81
N GLY A 115 15.70 -1.15 1.51
CA GLY A 115 14.68 -0.48 2.31
C GLY A 115 15.25 0.45 3.38
N ARG A 116 16.50 0.24 3.80
CA ARG A 116 17.19 1.06 4.81
C ARG A 116 17.92 2.27 4.24
N PHE A 117 18.21 2.31 2.94
CA PHE A 117 19.04 3.37 2.35
C PHE A 117 18.45 4.77 2.52
N GLY A 118 17.12 4.90 2.53
CA GLY A 118 16.46 6.18 2.77
C GLY A 118 16.79 6.83 4.12
N HIS A 119 17.27 6.07 5.11
CA HIS A 119 17.61 6.55 6.46
C HIS A 119 19.05 7.05 6.59
N TYR A 120 19.89 6.81 5.56
CA TYR A 120 21.30 7.18 5.56
C TYR A 120 21.62 8.23 4.49
N PRO A 121 22.65 9.06 4.71
CA PRO A 121 23.18 9.91 3.65
C PRO A 121 23.76 9.06 2.51
N ILE A 122 23.72 9.57 1.27
CA ILE A 122 24.09 8.84 0.06
C ILE A 122 25.50 8.23 0.14
N TRP A 123 26.48 8.96 0.69
CA TRP A 123 27.83 8.48 0.85
C TRP A 123 27.94 7.25 1.76
N ARG A 124 27.06 7.14 2.77
CA ARG A 124 27.02 6.00 3.69
C ARG A 124 26.29 4.79 3.13
N SER A 125 25.46 5.00 2.11
CA SER A 125 24.76 3.90 1.39
C SER A 125 25.72 3.10 0.50
N ILE A 126 26.91 3.64 0.19
CA ILE A 126 27.97 2.99 -0.60
C ILE A 126 28.78 2.05 0.29
N PHE A 127 28.87 2.32 1.60
CA PHE A 127 29.56 1.46 2.57
C PHE A 127 28.63 0.37 3.09
N ALA A 128 29.21 -0.78 3.41
CA ALA A 128 28.47 -1.92 3.94
C ALA A 128 27.61 -1.51 5.15
N LEU A 129 26.31 -1.80 5.09
CA LEU A 129 25.40 -1.58 6.21
C LEU A 129 25.87 -2.34 7.45
N SER A 130 25.59 -1.79 8.63
CA SER A 130 26.05 -2.34 9.91
C SER A 130 25.52 -3.76 10.15
N LYS A 131 26.17 -4.48 11.07
CA LYS A 131 25.68 -5.81 11.49
C LYS A 131 24.24 -5.76 12.01
N LEU A 132 23.85 -4.67 12.68
CA LEU A 132 22.47 -4.46 13.16
C LEU A 132 21.46 -4.36 12.00
N GLU A 133 21.80 -3.64 10.93
CA GLU A 133 20.91 -3.55 9.77
C GLU A 133 20.76 -4.89 9.03
N ARG A 134 21.84 -5.67 8.96
CA ARG A 134 21.80 -7.02 8.39
C ARG A 134 20.97 -7.96 9.26
N SER A 135 21.11 -7.91 10.58
CA SER A 135 20.29 -8.71 11.50
C SER A 135 18.80 -8.35 11.35
N TRP A 136 18.47 -7.05 11.29
CA TRP A 136 17.11 -6.59 11.07
C TRP A 136 16.54 -7.06 9.72
N ALA A 137 17.32 -6.98 8.66
CA ALA A 137 16.88 -7.46 7.34
C ALA A 137 16.64 -8.98 7.32
N LEU A 138 17.46 -9.77 8.04
CA LEU A 138 17.24 -11.21 8.20
C LEU A 138 15.98 -11.51 9.02
N GLU A 139 15.68 -10.73 10.05
CA GLU A 139 14.44 -10.81 10.81
C GLU A 139 13.21 -10.50 9.92
N CYS A 140 13.30 -9.44 9.10
CA CYS A 140 12.26 -9.15 8.12
C CYS A 140 12.05 -10.29 7.12
N LEU A 141 13.11 -10.97 6.69
CA LEU A 141 13.04 -12.15 5.82
C LEU A 141 12.44 -13.36 6.53
N ASP A 142 12.71 -13.54 7.81
CA ASP A 142 12.09 -14.61 8.60
C ASP A 142 10.57 -14.43 8.69
N ARG A 143 10.09 -13.21 8.92
CA ARG A 143 8.67 -12.87 8.98
C ARG A 143 7.90 -13.18 7.69
N VAL A 144 8.59 -13.23 6.55
CA VAL A 144 8.03 -13.65 5.26
C VAL A 144 8.45 -15.06 4.86
N SER A 145 9.06 -15.84 5.79
CA SER A 145 9.52 -17.22 5.60
C SER A 145 10.54 -17.37 4.45
N LEU A 146 11.47 -16.42 4.32
CA LEU A 146 12.51 -16.42 3.27
C LEU A 146 13.93 -16.25 3.83
N GLN A 147 14.16 -16.35 5.15
CA GLN A 147 15.50 -16.21 5.73
C GLN A 147 16.50 -17.22 5.14
N HIS A 148 16.05 -18.47 4.89
CA HIS A 148 16.87 -19.53 4.27
C HIS A 148 17.30 -19.22 2.81
N LYS A 149 16.67 -18.24 2.16
CA LYS A 149 16.98 -17.76 0.81
C LYS A 149 17.78 -16.46 0.79
N ALA A 150 18.23 -15.96 1.95
CA ALA A 150 18.87 -14.65 2.09
C ALA A 150 20.01 -14.39 1.09
N LEU A 151 20.82 -15.41 0.80
CA LEU A 151 21.95 -15.34 -0.12
C LEU A 151 21.63 -15.72 -1.58
N SER A 152 20.39 -16.18 -1.85
CA SER A 152 19.96 -16.48 -3.21
C SER A 152 19.75 -15.18 -4.01
N ARG A 153 19.99 -15.22 -5.32
CA ARG A 153 19.67 -14.08 -6.22
C ARG A 153 18.15 -13.96 -6.37
N CYS A 154 17.66 -12.73 -6.49
CA CYS A 154 16.23 -12.48 -6.63
C CYS A 154 15.64 -12.99 -7.96
N ASP A 155 16.43 -13.01 -9.04
CA ASP A 155 15.98 -13.55 -10.35
C ASP A 155 15.79 -15.08 -10.36
N ALA A 156 16.36 -15.79 -9.38
CA ALA A 156 16.16 -17.23 -9.21
C ALA A 156 14.90 -17.61 -8.38
N LEU A 157 14.14 -16.61 -7.91
CA LEU A 157 12.96 -16.80 -7.09
C LEU A 157 11.67 -16.90 -7.93
N SER A 158 10.67 -17.66 -7.42
CA SER A 158 9.30 -17.61 -7.98
C SER A 158 8.66 -16.24 -7.75
N GLY A 159 7.62 -15.87 -8.54
CA GLY A 159 6.90 -14.60 -8.39
C GLY A 159 6.37 -14.35 -6.99
N GLY A 160 5.78 -15.38 -6.35
CA GLY A 160 5.31 -15.27 -4.96
C GLY A 160 6.46 -15.10 -3.94
N GLN A 161 7.65 -15.67 -4.20
CA GLN A 161 8.83 -15.42 -3.38
C GLN A 161 9.36 -14.00 -3.59
N GLN A 162 9.40 -13.51 -4.83
CA GLN A 162 9.78 -12.13 -5.12
C GLN A 162 8.84 -11.13 -4.45
N GLN A 163 7.52 -11.40 -4.46
CA GLN A 163 6.55 -10.58 -3.74
C GLN A 163 6.84 -10.52 -2.24
N ARG A 164 7.15 -11.66 -1.62
CA ARG A 164 7.51 -11.72 -0.21
C ARG A 164 8.81 -10.94 0.09
N VAL A 165 9.79 -10.94 -0.81
CA VAL A 165 10.99 -10.08 -0.69
C VAL A 165 10.59 -8.59 -0.75
N GLY A 166 9.66 -8.21 -1.63
CA GLY A 166 9.11 -6.84 -1.70
C GLY A 166 8.45 -6.40 -0.40
N ILE A 167 7.69 -7.30 0.24
CA ILE A 167 7.09 -7.05 1.57
C ILE A 167 8.18 -6.89 2.63
N ALA A 168 9.16 -7.81 2.70
CA ALA A 168 10.27 -7.74 3.64
C ALA A 168 11.06 -6.43 3.50
N ARG A 169 11.30 -5.96 2.26
CA ARG A 169 11.94 -4.67 1.98
C ARG A 169 11.13 -3.49 2.51
N ALA A 170 9.80 -3.52 2.34
CA ALA A 170 8.92 -2.48 2.87
C ALA A 170 8.93 -2.44 4.40
N ILE A 171 8.90 -3.59 5.06
CA ILE A 171 8.98 -3.70 6.53
C ILE A 171 10.35 -3.27 7.04
N ALA A 172 11.44 -3.62 6.34
CA ALA A 172 12.79 -3.25 6.71
C ALA A 172 12.96 -1.73 6.84
N GLN A 173 12.17 -0.95 6.13
CA GLN A 173 12.12 0.51 6.25
C GLN A 173 11.65 1.00 7.62
N ARG A 174 11.04 0.15 8.46
CA ARG A 174 10.35 0.49 9.73
C ARG A 174 9.27 1.56 9.48
N PRO A 175 8.31 1.25 8.62
CA PRO A 175 7.33 2.23 8.19
C PRO A 175 6.28 2.51 9.26
N SER A 176 5.76 3.74 9.27
CA SER A 176 4.53 4.10 9.99
C SER A 176 3.27 3.92 9.14
N LEU A 177 3.42 3.66 7.84
CA LEU A 177 2.34 3.40 6.89
C LEU A 177 2.84 2.45 5.80
N ILE A 178 2.01 1.47 5.42
CA ILE A 178 2.25 0.63 4.23
C ILE A 178 1.25 0.99 3.13
N LEU A 179 1.76 1.22 1.93
CA LEU A 179 0.97 1.38 0.71
C LEU A 179 1.29 0.22 -0.22
N ALA A 180 0.29 -0.61 -0.56
CA ALA A 180 0.48 -1.77 -1.42
C ALA A 180 -0.36 -1.65 -2.70
N ASP A 181 0.32 -1.52 -3.83
CA ASP A 181 -0.30 -1.38 -5.14
C ASP A 181 -0.41 -2.76 -5.80
N GLU A 182 -1.62 -3.35 -5.77
CA GLU A 182 -1.96 -4.66 -6.33
C GLU A 182 -0.94 -5.78 -5.98
N PRO A 183 -0.71 -6.03 -4.69
CA PRO A 183 0.39 -6.88 -4.24
C PRO A 183 0.26 -8.36 -4.63
N VAL A 184 -0.84 -8.78 -5.26
CA VAL A 184 -1.11 -10.17 -5.63
C VAL A 184 -1.60 -10.35 -7.06
N ALA A 185 -1.52 -9.33 -7.92
CA ALA A 185 -2.12 -9.33 -9.25
C ALA A 185 -1.62 -10.44 -10.20
N SER A 186 -0.40 -10.94 -10.00
CA SER A 186 0.23 -11.96 -10.87
C SER A 186 0.35 -13.33 -10.22
N LEU A 187 -0.40 -13.60 -9.16
CA LEU A 187 -0.30 -14.83 -8.38
C LEU A 187 -1.58 -15.66 -8.51
N ASP A 188 -1.44 -16.97 -8.32
CA ASP A 188 -2.59 -17.86 -8.19
C ASP A 188 -3.42 -17.54 -6.93
N PRO A 189 -4.70 -17.93 -6.87
CA PRO A 189 -5.58 -17.60 -5.76
C PRO A 189 -5.07 -18.03 -4.38
N ALA A 190 -4.47 -19.22 -4.27
CA ALA A 190 -3.98 -19.74 -2.99
C ALA A 190 -2.75 -18.96 -2.50
N ALA A 191 -1.81 -18.64 -3.40
CA ALA A 191 -0.66 -17.81 -3.10
C ALA A 191 -1.09 -16.37 -2.74
N SER A 192 -2.10 -15.82 -3.42
CA SER A 192 -2.66 -14.50 -3.17
C SER A 192 -3.19 -14.37 -1.75
N LEU A 193 -4.05 -15.30 -1.32
CA LEU A 193 -4.60 -15.33 0.04
C LEU A 193 -3.50 -15.45 1.10
N LYS A 194 -2.50 -16.32 0.86
CA LYS A 194 -1.38 -16.49 1.78
C LYS A 194 -0.56 -15.20 1.95
N ILE A 195 -0.31 -14.47 0.86
CA ILE A 195 0.44 -13.22 0.91
C ILE A 195 -0.37 -12.10 1.58
N LEU A 196 -1.65 -11.97 1.25
CA LEU A 196 -2.52 -10.97 1.87
C LEU A 196 -2.71 -11.23 3.36
N SER A 197 -2.91 -12.48 3.77
CA SER A 197 -3.01 -12.87 5.19
C SER A 197 -1.71 -12.59 5.94
N MET A 198 -0.56 -12.88 5.33
CA MET A 198 0.76 -12.56 5.87
C MET A 198 0.93 -11.05 6.05
N LEU A 199 0.62 -10.25 5.03
CA LEU A 199 0.71 -8.79 5.10
C LEU A 199 -0.21 -8.23 6.20
N ARG A 200 -1.47 -8.73 6.27
CA ARG A 200 -2.41 -8.37 7.33
C ARG A 200 -1.85 -8.70 8.72
N ALA A 201 -1.32 -9.90 8.91
CA ALA A 201 -0.75 -10.34 10.19
C ALA A 201 0.40 -9.42 10.64
N ILE A 202 1.31 -9.10 9.72
CA ILE A 202 2.44 -8.20 9.96
C ILE A 202 1.94 -6.80 10.36
N CYS A 203 1.01 -6.23 9.60
CA CYS A 203 0.45 -4.91 9.88
C CYS A 203 -0.24 -4.85 11.25
N LYS A 204 -1.01 -5.89 11.60
CA LYS A 204 -1.70 -5.97 12.90
C LYS A 204 -0.73 -6.15 14.06
N GLN A 205 0.27 -7.03 13.92
CA GLN A 205 1.28 -7.27 14.95
C GLN A 205 2.11 -6.02 15.26
N ASP A 206 2.50 -5.27 14.23
CA ASP A 206 3.33 -4.07 14.38
C ASP A 206 2.50 -2.79 14.55
N HIS A 207 1.17 -2.91 14.56
CA HIS A 207 0.25 -1.76 14.61
C HIS A 207 0.46 -0.76 13.47
N ILE A 208 0.88 -1.22 12.29
CA ILE A 208 1.12 -0.39 11.12
C ILE A 208 -0.17 -0.31 10.29
N PRO A 209 -0.74 0.88 10.04
CA PRO A 209 -1.85 1.02 9.10
C PRO A 209 -1.38 0.70 7.68
N ALA A 210 -2.30 0.15 6.88
CA ALA A 210 -2.01 -0.18 5.49
C ALA A 210 -3.14 0.30 4.56
N VAL A 211 -2.76 0.74 3.36
CA VAL A 211 -3.68 0.97 2.24
C VAL A 211 -3.30 0.02 1.11
N ILE A 212 -4.22 -0.86 0.74
CA ILE A 212 -3.96 -1.96 -0.20
C ILE A 212 -4.94 -1.84 -1.37
N SER A 213 -4.46 -1.69 -2.60
CA SER A 213 -5.33 -1.75 -3.78
C SER A 213 -5.55 -3.20 -4.21
N LEU A 214 -6.81 -3.55 -4.46
CA LEU A 214 -7.22 -4.87 -4.93
C LEU A 214 -8.28 -4.73 -6.04
N HIS A 215 -8.41 -5.79 -6.87
CA HIS A 215 -9.49 -5.93 -7.84
C HIS A 215 -10.57 -6.90 -7.38
N GLN A 216 -10.21 -7.88 -6.53
CA GLN A 216 -11.08 -8.98 -6.15
C GLN A 216 -11.80 -8.66 -4.84
N LEU A 217 -13.13 -8.70 -4.92
CA LEU A 217 -14.02 -8.40 -3.81
C LEU A 217 -13.82 -9.34 -2.62
N GLU A 218 -13.64 -10.64 -2.90
CA GLU A 218 -13.46 -11.68 -1.89
C GLU A 218 -12.25 -11.40 -1.01
N TYR A 219 -11.13 -11.00 -1.62
CA TYR A 219 -9.93 -10.65 -0.86
C TYR A 219 -10.13 -9.40 -0.03
N ALA A 220 -10.79 -8.38 -0.60
CA ALA A 220 -11.11 -7.15 0.13
C ALA A 220 -11.94 -7.44 1.38
N ARG A 221 -13.00 -8.25 1.26
CA ARG A 221 -13.85 -8.64 2.40
C ARG A 221 -13.10 -9.39 3.50
N GLN A 222 -12.08 -10.19 3.14
CA GLN A 222 -11.32 -11.00 4.11
C GLN A 222 -10.27 -10.21 4.88
N ILE A 223 -9.63 -9.23 4.24
CA ILE A 223 -8.48 -8.57 4.86
C ILE A 223 -8.74 -7.15 5.34
N ALA A 224 -9.76 -6.46 4.82
CA ALA A 224 -10.03 -5.07 5.13
C ALA A 224 -10.71 -4.89 6.50
N ASP A 225 -10.33 -3.83 7.18
CA ASP A 225 -11.12 -3.23 8.26
C ASP A 225 -12.06 -2.15 7.67
N ARG A 226 -11.65 -1.51 6.54
CA ARG A 226 -12.39 -0.49 5.80
C ARG A 226 -12.16 -0.67 4.30
N ILE A 227 -13.18 -0.44 3.52
CA ILE A 227 -13.13 -0.49 2.05
C ILE A 227 -13.49 0.87 1.48
N ILE A 228 -12.70 1.31 0.52
CA ILE A 228 -12.98 2.51 -0.28
C ILE A 228 -13.17 2.07 -1.72
N GLY A 229 -14.36 2.26 -2.24
CA GLY A 229 -14.73 1.95 -3.62
C GLY A 229 -14.43 3.12 -4.54
N LEU A 230 -13.62 2.89 -5.58
CA LEU A 230 -13.28 3.90 -6.61
C LEU A 230 -13.83 3.51 -7.97
N LYS A 231 -14.28 4.52 -8.73
CA LYS A 231 -14.64 4.43 -10.14
C LYS A 231 -14.33 5.74 -10.84
N ASN A 232 -13.68 5.69 -12.01
CA ASN A 232 -13.38 6.86 -12.85
C ASN A 232 -12.66 8.02 -12.10
N GLY A 233 -11.84 7.69 -11.12
CA GLY A 233 -11.09 8.66 -10.32
C GLY A 233 -11.89 9.27 -9.15
N GLU A 234 -13.10 8.81 -8.89
CA GLU A 234 -13.98 9.28 -7.82
C GLU A 234 -14.17 8.20 -6.75
N ILE A 235 -14.38 8.62 -5.50
CA ILE A 235 -14.72 7.74 -4.39
C ILE A 235 -16.25 7.61 -4.34
N LEU A 236 -16.77 6.40 -4.57
CA LEU A 236 -18.21 6.10 -4.53
C LEU A 236 -18.65 5.43 -3.23
N PHE A 237 -17.72 4.81 -2.51
CA PHE A 237 -18.01 4.10 -1.27
C PHE A 237 -16.87 4.27 -0.28
N ASP A 238 -17.20 4.42 0.98
CA ASP A 238 -16.29 4.48 2.11
C ASP A 238 -16.98 3.90 3.35
N GLY A 239 -16.65 2.66 3.71
CA GLY A 239 -17.31 1.96 4.79
C GLY A 239 -16.63 0.65 5.18
N THR A 240 -17.26 -0.10 6.07
CA THR A 240 -16.82 -1.43 6.49
C THR A 240 -17.12 -2.49 5.42
N PRO A 241 -16.44 -3.66 5.44
CA PRO A 241 -16.78 -4.77 4.55
C PRO A 241 -18.23 -5.24 4.64
N LYS A 242 -18.90 -5.07 5.80
CA LYS A 242 -20.31 -5.43 6.01
C LYS A 242 -21.27 -4.48 5.31
N GLU A 243 -20.91 -3.22 5.16
CA GLU A 243 -21.72 -2.20 4.51
C GLU A 243 -21.60 -2.26 2.96
N LEU A 244 -20.64 -3.04 2.45
CA LEU A 244 -20.44 -3.22 1.01
C LEU A 244 -21.49 -4.21 0.45
N THR A 245 -22.69 -3.68 0.15
CA THR A 245 -23.81 -4.43 -0.44
C THR A 245 -23.61 -4.69 -1.93
N ASP A 246 -24.36 -5.64 -2.50
CA ASP A 246 -24.29 -5.96 -3.94
C ASP A 246 -24.67 -4.76 -4.81
N ASN A 247 -25.59 -3.90 -4.34
CA ASN A 247 -25.91 -2.64 -5.01
C ASN A 247 -24.69 -1.70 -5.11
N VAL A 248 -23.96 -1.54 -4.01
CA VAL A 248 -22.72 -0.73 -3.97
C VAL A 248 -21.64 -1.34 -4.87
N VAL A 249 -21.50 -2.67 -4.87
CA VAL A 249 -20.60 -3.39 -5.79
C VAL A 249 -21.00 -3.13 -7.24
N GLY A 250 -22.29 -3.18 -7.57
CA GLY A 250 -22.80 -2.85 -8.91
C GLY A 250 -22.49 -1.40 -9.32
N GLN A 251 -22.56 -0.44 -8.39
CA GLN A 251 -22.19 0.95 -8.68
C GLN A 251 -20.70 1.09 -8.98
N ILE A 252 -19.83 0.40 -8.24
CA ILE A 252 -18.36 0.44 -8.41
C ILE A 252 -17.95 -0.23 -9.73
N TYR A 253 -18.45 -1.45 -10.00
CA TYR A 253 -18.00 -2.26 -11.14
C TYR A 253 -18.87 -2.09 -12.40
N GLY A 254 -20.04 -1.49 -12.30
CA GLY A 254 -21.11 -1.54 -13.28
C GLY A 254 -22.01 -2.75 -13.01
N GLU A 255 -23.22 -2.74 -13.56
CA GLU A 255 -24.14 -3.87 -13.45
C GLU A 255 -23.42 -5.16 -13.88
N ILE A 256 -23.30 -6.08 -12.95
CA ILE A 256 -22.93 -7.46 -13.26
C ILE A 256 -24.11 -7.97 -14.09
N LYS A 257 -23.98 -8.00 -15.44
CA LYS A 257 -24.92 -8.78 -16.26
C LYS A 257 -24.86 -10.18 -15.67
N SER A 258 -25.95 -10.59 -15.03
CA SER A 258 -26.16 -11.98 -14.64
C SER A 258 -25.95 -12.82 -15.90
N ILE A 259 -24.87 -13.58 -15.93
CA ILE A 259 -24.71 -14.65 -16.92
C ILE A 259 -25.60 -15.74 -16.37
N ASP A 260 -26.87 -15.72 -16.82
CA ASP A 260 -27.78 -16.85 -16.67
C ASP A 260 -27.13 -18.04 -17.37
N HIS A 261 -26.83 -19.05 -16.61
CA HIS A 261 -26.46 -20.39 -17.08
C HIS A 261 -27.67 -21.29 -17.04
#